data_e0da7d2fba2a243b595915c59e341316
#
_entry.id   e0da7d2fba2a243b595915c59e341316
#
_cell.length_a   1.000
_cell.length_b   1.000
_cell.length_c   1.000
_cell.angle_alpha   90.00
_cell.angle_beta   90.00
_cell.angle_gamma   90.00
#
_symmetry.space_group_name_H-M   'P 1'
#
loop_
_entity.id
_entity.type
_entity.pdbx_description
1 polymer ?
#
loop_
_entity_poly.entity_id
_entity_poly.type
_entity_poly.pdbx_seq_one_letter_code
_entity_poly.pdbx_strand_id
1 'polypeptide(L)'
;MKKKDVREPDEKKIASLVRQLLVELGEDPDRDGLLKTPARVARSLAFLTRGYRQTPRGVLNNAVFETGANHMIVLRDIEVYSMCEHHLLPFYGTCAVGYIARGKVLGVSKIARIVDCFARRLQIQERLTEEVAAAVQEAAKAEGVGVVFRCRHLCMMMRGVEKQNSEMVTSAMLGSFREDEKVRQEFLSLAK
;
A
#
# COMPACT_ATOMS: atom_id res chain seq x y z
N MET A 1 -6.07 13.50 12.33
CA MET A 1 -6.85 12.23 12.42
C MET A 1 -6.93 11.77 13.87
N LYS A 2 -8.13 11.50 14.40
CA LYS A 2 -8.29 10.88 15.73
C LYS A 2 -7.58 9.51 15.69
N LYS A 3 -6.72 9.21 16.69
CA LYS A 3 -6.19 7.86 16.92
C LYS A 3 -7.40 6.91 17.01
N LYS A 4 -7.67 6.16 15.93
CA LYS A 4 -8.56 5.00 16.05
C LYS A 4 -7.83 4.00 16.93
N ASP A 5 -8.48 3.56 18.03
CA ASP A 5 -8.05 2.36 18.74
C ASP A 5 -7.98 1.23 17.73
N VAL A 6 -6.75 0.85 17.37
CA VAL A 6 -6.51 -0.18 16.36
C VAL A 6 -6.71 -1.53 17.05
N ARG A 7 -7.94 -2.03 16.94
CA ARG A 7 -8.30 -3.33 17.50
C ARG A 7 -7.63 -4.45 16.72
N GLU A 8 -7.08 -5.43 17.42
CA GLU A 8 -6.65 -6.69 16.80
C GLU A 8 -7.86 -7.41 16.17
N PRO A 9 -7.72 -7.98 14.97
CA PRO A 9 -8.78 -8.75 14.36
C PRO A 9 -9.15 -9.97 15.20
N ASP A 10 -10.42 -10.11 15.52
CA ASP A 10 -10.95 -11.33 16.14
C ASP A 10 -11.14 -12.39 15.05
N GLU A 11 -10.12 -13.21 14.81
CA GLU A 11 -10.14 -14.24 13.77
C GLU A 11 -11.26 -15.27 13.99
N LYS A 12 -11.64 -15.58 15.23
CA LYS A 12 -12.75 -16.51 15.51
C LYS A 12 -14.10 -15.91 15.09
N LYS A 13 -14.29 -14.64 15.41
CA LYS A 13 -15.51 -13.92 15.01
C LYS A 13 -15.58 -13.74 13.50
N ILE A 14 -14.47 -13.39 12.86
CA ILE A 14 -14.39 -13.27 11.39
C ILE A 14 -14.68 -14.62 10.74
N ALA A 15 -14.11 -15.72 11.23
CA ALA A 15 -14.39 -17.05 10.72
C ALA A 15 -15.88 -17.42 10.84
N SER A 16 -16.53 -17.11 11.96
CA SER A 16 -17.98 -17.32 12.13
C SER A 16 -18.79 -16.53 11.09
N LEU A 17 -18.45 -15.27 10.84
CA LEU A 17 -19.11 -14.43 9.83
C LEU A 17 -18.89 -14.96 8.41
N VAL A 18 -17.69 -15.47 8.12
CA VAL A 18 -17.38 -16.07 6.81
C VAL A 18 -18.19 -17.36 6.60
N ARG A 19 -18.38 -18.18 7.65
CA ARG A 19 -19.25 -19.37 7.56
C ARG A 19 -20.69 -18.97 7.21
N GLN A 20 -21.23 -17.95 7.85
CA GLN A 20 -22.56 -17.42 7.54
C GLN A 20 -22.62 -16.91 6.10
N LEU A 21 -21.59 -16.16 5.66
CA LEU A 21 -21.52 -15.67 4.29
C LEU A 21 -21.57 -16.80 3.26
N LEU A 22 -20.89 -17.93 3.51
CA LEU A 22 -20.92 -19.09 2.60
C LEU A 22 -22.34 -19.63 2.46
N VAL A 23 -23.11 -19.72 3.55
CA VAL A 23 -24.53 -20.15 3.51
C VAL A 23 -25.37 -19.17 2.67
N GLU A 24 -25.21 -17.85 2.88
CA GLU A 24 -25.95 -16.82 2.15
C GLU A 24 -25.59 -16.78 0.64
N LEU A 25 -24.39 -17.26 0.28
CA LEU A 25 -23.99 -17.45 -1.10
C LEU A 25 -24.53 -18.75 -1.73
N GLY A 26 -25.28 -19.56 -0.98
CA GLY A 26 -25.85 -20.82 -1.43
C GLY A 26 -24.89 -22.02 -1.38
N GLU A 27 -23.78 -21.88 -0.63
CA GLU A 27 -22.78 -22.93 -0.47
C GLU A 27 -23.06 -23.79 0.78
N ASP A 28 -22.62 -25.07 0.73
CA ASP A 28 -22.54 -25.92 1.91
C ASP A 28 -21.19 -25.75 2.62
N PRO A 29 -21.16 -25.06 3.77
CA PRO A 29 -19.91 -24.81 4.48
C PRO A 29 -19.31 -26.07 5.12
N ASP A 30 -20.05 -27.19 5.16
CA ASP A 30 -19.60 -28.43 5.75
C ASP A 30 -19.01 -29.41 4.73
N ARG A 31 -19.11 -29.12 3.41
CA ARG A 31 -18.39 -29.91 2.40
C ARG A 31 -16.88 -29.81 2.55
N ASP A 32 -16.15 -30.87 2.25
CA ASP A 32 -14.69 -31.01 2.47
C ASP A 32 -13.86 -29.81 2.02
N GLY A 33 -14.16 -29.25 0.85
CA GLY A 33 -13.41 -28.11 0.31
C GLY A 33 -13.58 -26.82 1.11
N LEU A 34 -14.67 -26.66 1.87
CA LEU A 34 -15.01 -25.44 2.61
C LEU A 34 -14.81 -25.54 4.13
N LEU A 35 -14.65 -26.73 4.71
CA LEU A 35 -14.48 -26.92 6.16
C LEU A 35 -13.43 -25.99 6.80
N LYS A 36 -12.33 -25.75 6.11
CA LYS A 36 -11.23 -24.89 6.60
C LYS A 36 -11.28 -23.45 6.06
N THR A 37 -12.20 -23.15 5.14
CA THR A 37 -12.26 -21.83 4.46
C THR A 37 -12.53 -20.69 5.42
N PRO A 38 -13.46 -20.77 6.40
CA PRO A 38 -13.70 -19.69 7.32
C PRO A 38 -12.44 -19.24 8.07
N ALA A 39 -11.69 -20.18 8.63
CA ALA A 39 -10.47 -19.89 9.35
C ALA A 39 -9.33 -19.37 8.43
N ARG A 40 -9.25 -19.89 7.19
CA ARG A 40 -8.27 -19.42 6.20
C ARG A 40 -8.55 -17.98 5.79
N VAL A 41 -9.81 -17.66 5.52
CA VAL A 41 -10.22 -16.29 5.15
C VAL A 41 -9.97 -15.32 6.30
N ALA A 42 -10.28 -15.70 7.55
CA ALA A 42 -10.03 -14.87 8.71
C ALA A 42 -8.54 -14.49 8.83
N ARG A 43 -7.63 -15.48 8.74
CA ARG A 43 -6.17 -15.24 8.76
C ARG A 43 -5.71 -14.38 7.59
N SER A 44 -6.23 -14.64 6.39
CA SER A 44 -5.89 -13.85 5.19
C SER A 44 -6.29 -12.39 5.36
N LEU A 45 -7.50 -12.11 5.84
CA LEU A 45 -7.97 -10.74 6.09
C LEU A 45 -7.14 -10.05 7.19
N ALA A 46 -6.82 -10.74 8.28
CA ALA A 46 -5.94 -10.22 9.33
C ALA A 46 -4.55 -9.86 8.79
N PHE A 47 -3.98 -10.69 7.92
CA PHE A 47 -2.70 -10.43 7.24
C PHE A 47 -2.79 -9.27 6.26
N LEU A 48 -3.80 -9.24 5.40
CA LEU A 48 -3.98 -8.21 4.37
C LEU A 48 -4.31 -6.83 4.95
N THR A 49 -4.78 -6.79 6.20
CA THR A 49 -5.10 -5.53 6.91
C THR A 49 -4.13 -5.20 8.05
N ARG A 50 -2.97 -5.88 8.11
CA ARG A 50 -1.97 -5.67 9.18
C ARG A 50 -1.42 -4.25 9.24
N GLY A 51 -1.48 -3.49 8.14
CA GLY A 51 -1.04 -2.11 8.06
C GLY A 51 -1.81 -1.16 8.99
N TYR A 52 -3.03 -1.51 9.40
CA TYR A 52 -3.73 -0.73 10.42
C TYR A 52 -3.03 -0.75 11.79
N ARG A 53 -2.24 -1.80 12.06
CA ARG A 53 -1.50 -1.99 13.32
C ARG A 53 -0.06 -1.52 13.22
N GLN A 54 0.33 -0.92 12.10
CA GLN A 54 1.65 -0.40 11.84
C GLN A 54 1.64 1.11 11.70
N THR A 55 2.76 1.73 12.04
CA THR A 55 3.01 3.15 11.78
C THR A 55 4.29 3.31 10.97
N PRO A 56 4.41 4.35 10.13
CA PRO A 56 5.64 4.62 9.39
C PRO A 56 6.86 4.67 10.29
N ARG A 57 6.76 5.34 11.44
CA ARG A 57 7.83 5.43 12.43
C ARG A 57 8.23 4.05 12.99
N GLY A 58 7.24 3.20 13.28
CA GLY A 58 7.49 1.83 13.77
C GLY A 58 8.21 0.96 12.75
N VAL A 59 7.81 1.02 11.47
CA VAL A 59 8.46 0.22 10.42
C VAL A 59 9.85 0.74 10.05
N LEU A 60 10.12 2.04 10.22
CA LEU A 60 11.45 2.62 10.05
C LEU A 60 12.46 2.05 11.05
N ASN A 61 12.04 1.90 12.30
CA ASN A 61 12.88 1.35 13.37
C ASN A 61 14.30 1.98 13.40
N ASN A 62 14.35 3.30 13.40
CA ASN A 62 15.57 4.12 13.43
C ASN A 62 16.56 3.93 12.24
N ALA A 63 16.17 3.22 11.17
CA ALA A 63 17.03 3.06 10.00
C ALA A 63 16.97 4.29 9.08
N VAL A 64 17.37 5.41 9.64
CA VAL A 64 17.61 6.70 8.99
C VAL A 64 19.06 7.05 9.25
N PHE A 65 19.83 7.25 8.18
CA PHE A 65 21.28 7.43 8.26
C PHE A 65 21.65 8.84 7.80
N GLU A 66 22.64 9.44 8.44
CA GLU A 66 23.21 10.71 7.99
C GLU A 66 24.04 10.48 6.73
N THR A 67 24.02 11.45 5.83
CA THR A 67 24.75 11.40 4.56
C THR A 67 25.07 12.80 4.07
N GLY A 68 26.17 12.95 3.32
CA GLY A 68 26.45 14.15 2.52
C GLY A 68 25.78 14.13 1.13
N ALA A 69 25.02 13.08 0.80
CA ALA A 69 24.35 12.97 -0.50
C ALA A 69 23.22 14.00 -0.62
N ASN A 70 23.15 14.65 -1.78
CA ASN A 70 22.12 15.63 -2.15
C ASN A 70 21.50 15.32 -3.52
N HIS A 71 21.70 14.11 -4.02
CA HIS A 71 21.13 13.64 -5.30
C HIS A 71 19.82 12.90 -5.09
N MET A 72 19.11 12.69 -6.19
CA MET A 72 17.87 11.91 -6.21
C MET A 72 18.17 10.42 -5.94
N ILE A 73 17.39 9.82 -5.07
CA ILE A 73 17.39 8.39 -4.76
C ILE A 73 16.04 7.85 -5.18
N VAL A 74 16.03 6.82 -6.04
CA VAL A 74 14.80 6.19 -6.53
C VAL A 74 14.84 4.69 -6.24
N LEU A 75 13.77 4.20 -5.63
CA LEU A 75 13.46 2.78 -5.51
C LEU A 75 12.22 2.51 -6.34
N ARG A 76 12.35 1.67 -7.35
CA ARG A 76 11.26 1.28 -8.28
C ARG A 76 10.92 -0.20 -8.16
N ASP A 77 9.89 -0.59 -8.88
CA ASP A 77 9.42 -1.98 -8.95
C ASP A 77 9.07 -2.57 -7.58
N ILE A 78 8.65 -1.71 -6.63
CA ILE A 78 8.15 -2.16 -5.34
C ILE A 78 6.79 -2.82 -5.57
N GLU A 79 6.69 -4.12 -5.35
CA GLU A 79 5.42 -4.85 -5.48
C GLU A 79 4.39 -4.35 -4.47
N VAL A 80 3.17 -4.20 -4.94
CA VAL A 80 2.04 -3.68 -4.16
C VAL A 80 0.86 -4.61 -4.22
N TYR A 81 0.33 -4.97 -3.06
CA TYR A 81 -0.93 -5.68 -2.89
C TYR A 81 -1.78 -4.95 -1.86
N SER A 82 -2.96 -4.53 -2.26
CA SER A 82 -3.90 -3.81 -1.41
C SER A 82 -5.34 -4.31 -1.61
N MET A 83 -6.25 -3.83 -0.78
CA MET A 83 -7.66 -4.17 -0.83
C MET A 83 -8.48 -2.92 -1.13
N CYS A 84 -9.26 -2.94 -2.21
CA CYS A 84 -10.20 -1.87 -2.52
C CYS A 84 -11.24 -1.73 -1.41
N GLU A 85 -11.36 -0.54 -0.81
CA GLU A 85 -12.29 -0.31 0.31
C GLU A 85 -13.77 -0.42 -0.09
N HIS A 86 -14.08 -0.24 -1.38
CA HIS A 86 -15.46 -0.27 -1.87
C HIS A 86 -16.01 -1.69 -2.07
N HIS A 87 -15.14 -2.66 -2.36
CA HIS A 87 -15.56 -4.00 -2.79
C HIS A 87 -14.89 -5.15 -2.03
N LEU A 88 -13.90 -4.86 -1.18
CA LEU A 88 -13.02 -5.86 -0.54
C LEU A 88 -12.32 -6.79 -1.54
N LEU A 89 -12.16 -6.35 -2.78
CA LEU A 89 -11.41 -7.06 -3.81
C LEU A 89 -10.00 -6.48 -3.93
N PRO A 90 -9.00 -7.31 -4.29
CA PRO A 90 -7.63 -6.85 -4.39
C PRO A 90 -7.42 -5.85 -5.54
N PHE A 91 -6.48 -4.94 -5.35
CA PHE A 91 -5.73 -4.32 -6.42
C PHE A 91 -4.24 -4.52 -6.17
N TYR A 92 -3.48 -4.63 -7.24
CA TYR A 92 -2.07 -4.98 -7.18
C TYR A 92 -1.30 -4.34 -8.32
N GLY A 93 0.00 -4.22 -8.14
CA GLY A 93 0.87 -3.63 -9.16
C GLY A 93 2.23 -3.28 -8.60
N THR A 94 2.78 -2.16 -9.05
CA THR A 94 4.09 -1.66 -8.64
C THR A 94 4.04 -0.22 -8.19
N CYS A 95 5.04 0.15 -7.39
CA CYS A 95 5.26 1.50 -6.91
C CYS A 95 6.71 1.92 -7.15
N ALA A 96 6.91 3.16 -7.59
CA ALA A 96 8.20 3.83 -7.57
C ALA A 96 8.15 4.99 -6.56
N VAL A 97 9.19 5.08 -5.74
CA VAL A 97 9.38 6.14 -4.74
C VAL A 97 10.72 6.79 -4.97
N GLY A 98 10.73 8.09 -5.24
CA GLY A 98 11.93 8.90 -5.35
C GLY A 98 11.95 10.02 -4.30
N TYR A 99 13.14 10.38 -3.81
CA TYR A 99 13.31 11.54 -2.94
C TYR A 99 14.70 12.15 -3.08
N ILE A 100 14.83 13.44 -2.81
CA ILE A 100 16.12 14.12 -2.71
C ILE A 100 16.48 14.25 -1.24
N ALA A 101 17.60 13.63 -0.87
CA ALA A 101 18.09 13.62 0.49
C ALA A 101 18.55 15.03 0.92
N ARG A 102 18.22 15.39 2.17
CA ARG A 102 18.75 16.61 2.82
C ARG A 102 19.47 16.21 4.11
N GLY A 103 20.67 15.65 3.92
CA GLY A 103 21.49 15.17 5.04
C GLY A 103 21.05 13.82 5.64
N LYS A 104 19.97 13.21 5.16
CA LYS A 104 19.47 11.91 5.67
C LYS A 104 18.98 11.02 4.56
N VAL A 105 19.28 9.71 4.68
CA VAL A 105 18.77 8.67 3.78
C VAL A 105 18.06 7.59 4.57
N LEU A 106 17.06 7.00 3.93
CA LEU A 106 16.32 5.87 4.47
C LEU A 106 16.99 4.54 4.07
N GLY A 107 17.02 3.59 4.98
CA GLY A 107 17.38 2.23 4.57
C GLY A 107 16.44 1.72 3.47
N VAL A 108 16.99 1.16 2.39
CA VAL A 108 16.25 0.78 1.17
C VAL A 108 15.01 -0.05 1.48
N SER A 109 15.15 -1.09 2.33
CA SER A 109 14.03 -1.93 2.74
C SER A 109 12.93 -1.19 3.51
N LYS A 110 13.24 -0.01 4.07
CA LYS A 110 12.28 0.78 4.86
C LYS A 110 11.29 1.52 3.98
N ILE A 111 11.71 1.90 2.78
CA ILE A 111 10.82 2.50 1.77
C ILE A 111 9.72 1.48 1.40
N ALA A 112 10.10 0.25 1.05
CA ALA A 112 9.14 -0.81 0.75
C ALA A 112 8.22 -1.12 1.94
N ARG A 113 8.73 -1.08 3.18
CA ARG A 113 7.91 -1.27 4.39
C ARG A 113 6.95 -0.13 4.66
N ILE A 114 7.30 1.12 4.30
CA ILE A 114 6.37 2.26 4.36
C ILE A 114 5.23 2.03 3.36
N VAL A 115 5.55 1.62 2.12
CA VAL A 115 4.53 1.27 1.11
C VAL A 115 3.59 0.19 1.67
N ASP A 116 4.12 -0.91 2.19
CA ASP A 116 3.33 -1.99 2.80
C ASP A 116 2.48 -1.52 3.99
N CYS A 117 3.01 -0.64 4.84
CA CYS A 117 2.28 -0.08 5.99
C CYS A 117 0.96 0.58 5.60
N PHE A 118 0.90 1.21 4.42
CA PHE A 118 -0.30 1.84 3.90
C PHE A 118 -1.08 0.94 2.94
N ALA A 119 -0.41 0.13 2.12
CA ALA A 119 -1.05 -0.78 1.17
C ALA A 119 -1.84 -1.90 1.88
N ARG A 120 -1.35 -2.41 3.02
CA ARG A 120 -2.03 -3.48 3.78
C ARG A 120 -3.17 -2.94 4.64
N ARG A 121 -4.09 -2.22 3.99
CA ARG A 121 -5.32 -1.63 4.56
C ARG A 121 -6.44 -1.70 3.52
N LEU A 122 -7.65 -1.32 3.90
CA LEU A 122 -8.70 -1.01 2.93
C LEU A 122 -8.39 0.38 2.35
N GLN A 123 -8.14 0.46 1.04
CA GLN A 123 -7.59 1.64 0.39
C GLN A 123 -8.32 2.04 -0.89
N ILE A 124 -8.12 3.29 -1.27
CA ILE A 124 -8.18 3.76 -2.65
C ILE A 124 -6.75 4.12 -3.09
N GLN A 125 -6.43 3.94 -4.36
CA GLN A 125 -5.05 4.10 -4.85
C GLN A 125 -4.56 5.54 -4.70
N GLU A 126 -5.42 6.53 -4.88
CA GLU A 126 -5.11 7.95 -4.75
C GLU A 126 -4.63 8.28 -3.33
N ARG A 127 -5.39 7.88 -2.31
CA ARG A 127 -5.03 8.10 -0.90
C ARG A 127 -3.75 7.33 -0.52
N LEU A 128 -3.60 6.09 -1.00
CA LEU A 128 -2.39 5.30 -0.80
C LEU A 128 -1.16 6.06 -1.31
N THR A 129 -1.26 6.65 -2.51
CA THR A 129 -0.18 7.41 -3.13
C THR A 129 0.23 8.63 -2.31
N GLU A 130 -0.74 9.40 -1.83
CA GLU A 130 -0.53 10.58 -1.00
C GLU A 130 0.05 10.23 0.38
N GLU A 131 -0.49 9.18 1.03
CA GLU A 131 -0.01 8.74 2.35
C GLU A 131 1.44 8.25 2.31
N VAL A 132 1.83 7.52 1.27
CA VAL A 132 3.22 7.06 1.09
C VAL A 132 4.14 8.26 0.86
N ALA A 133 3.77 9.19 -0.02
CA ALA A 133 4.59 10.38 -0.30
C ALA A 133 4.81 11.22 0.97
N ALA A 134 3.76 11.50 1.71
CA ALA A 134 3.83 12.26 2.95
C ALA A 134 4.70 11.56 4.01
N ALA A 135 4.57 10.23 4.15
CA ALA A 135 5.35 9.47 5.12
C ALA A 135 6.84 9.42 4.78
N VAL A 136 7.20 9.30 3.51
CA VAL A 136 8.60 9.34 3.05
C VAL A 136 9.18 10.73 3.26
N GLN A 137 8.43 11.79 2.94
CA GLN A 137 8.81 13.18 3.16
C GLN A 137 9.13 13.45 4.64
N GLU A 138 8.26 13.01 5.55
CA GLU A 138 8.46 13.16 6.99
C GLU A 138 9.66 12.36 7.49
N ALA A 139 9.79 11.10 7.03
CA ALA A 139 10.82 10.18 7.48
C ALA A 139 12.23 10.60 7.09
N ALA A 140 12.43 10.99 5.83
CA ALA A 140 13.72 11.43 5.31
C ALA A 140 14.00 12.92 5.57
N LYS A 141 13.01 13.71 5.96
CA LYS A 141 13.06 15.19 5.90
C LYS A 141 13.58 15.67 4.55
N ALA A 142 13.10 15.01 3.50
CA ALA A 142 13.56 15.18 2.13
C ALA A 142 13.24 16.59 1.60
N GLU A 143 14.04 17.07 0.66
CA GLU A 143 13.77 18.33 -0.06
C GLU A 143 12.53 18.21 -0.94
N GLY A 144 12.31 17.03 -1.48
CA GLY A 144 11.11 16.66 -2.23
C GLY A 144 10.96 15.16 -2.36
N VAL A 145 9.76 14.73 -2.70
CA VAL A 145 9.39 13.31 -2.88
C VAL A 145 8.51 13.18 -4.11
N GLY A 146 8.77 12.13 -4.90
CA GLY A 146 7.90 11.66 -5.97
C GLY A 146 7.48 10.22 -5.72
N VAL A 147 6.20 9.93 -5.91
CA VAL A 147 5.65 8.58 -5.81
C VAL A 147 4.75 8.32 -7.01
N VAL A 148 4.91 7.16 -7.64
CA VAL A 148 4.05 6.69 -8.74
C VAL A 148 3.60 5.28 -8.44
N PHE A 149 2.30 5.03 -8.45
CA PHE A 149 1.71 3.70 -8.42
C PHE A 149 1.14 3.35 -9.79
N ARG A 150 1.34 2.10 -10.22
CA ARG A 150 0.72 1.48 -11.38
C ARG A 150 0.04 0.20 -10.92
N CYS A 151 -1.29 0.18 -10.90
CA CYS A 151 -2.03 -0.95 -10.36
C CYS A 151 -3.19 -1.38 -11.26
N ARG A 152 -3.50 -2.67 -11.16
CA ARG A 152 -4.67 -3.32 -11.74
C ARG A 152 -5.66 -3.63 -10.64
N HIS A 153 -6.94 -3.35 -10.91
CA HIS A 153 -8.02 -3.45 -9.94
C HIS A 153 -8.96 -4.61 -10.28
N LEU A 154 -8.96 -5.66 -9.46
CA LEU A 154 -9.87 -6.80 -9.69
C LEU A 154 -11.34 -6.40 -9.57
N CYS A 155 -11.67 -5.40 -8.78
CA CYS A 155 -13.04 -4.88 -8.69
C CYS A 155 -13.55 -4.27 -10.01
N MET A 156 -12.66 -3.93 -10.94
CA MET A 156 -12.97 -3.44 -12.28
C MET A 156 -12.79 -4.52 -13.35
N MET A 157 -11.87 -5.47 -13.14
CA MET A 157 -11.50 -6.48 -14.13
C MET A 157 -12.47 -7.66 -14.15
N MET A 158 -12.81 -8.23 -12.98
CA MET A 158 -13.56 -9.48 -12.87
C MET A 158 -15.07 -9.30 -12.75
N ARG A 159 -15.53 -8.09 -12.56
CA ARG A 159 -16.95 -7.69 -12.46
C ARG A 159 -17.11 -6.20 -12.76
N GLY A 160 -18.35 -5.71 -12.84
CA GLY A 160 -18.68 -4.32 -13.13
C GLY A 160 -18.44 -3.99 -14.61
N VAL A 161 -17.42 -3.20 -14.89
CA VAL A 161 -17.10 -2.79 -16.29
C VAL A 161 -16.28 -3.79 -17.07
N GLU A 162 -15.70 -4.80 -16.41
CA GLU A 162 -14.98 -5.95 -17.00
C GLU A 162 -13.86 -5.55 -17.98
N LYS A 163 -13.09 -4.51 -17.62
CA LYS A 163 -11.95 -4.02 -18.41
C LYS A 163 -10.63 -4.60 -17.89
N GLN A 164 -10.18 -5.69 -18.49
CA GLN A 164 -9.08 -6.52 -17.99
C GLN A 164 -7.70 -5.96 -18.26
N ASN A 165 -7.54 -5.12 -19.29
CA ASN A 165 -6.26 -4.55 -19.68
C ASN A 165 -6.03 -3.13 -19.14
N SER A 166 -6.98 -2.59 -18.36
CA SER A 166 -6.84 -1.26 -17.80
C SER A 166 -5.88 -1.27 -16.60
N GLU A 167 -5.00 -0.30 -16.58
CA GLU A 167 -4.10 0.02 -15.49
C GLU A 167 -4.40 1.42 -14.97
N MET A 168 -4.50 1.56 -13.67
CA MET A 168 -4.64 2.86 -13.02
C MET A 168 -3.27 3.37 -12.59
N VAL A 169 -2.91 4.57 -13.03
CA VAL A 169 -1.67 5.23 -12.63
C VAL A 169 -2.02 6.45 -11.78
N THR A 170 -1.41 6.53 -10.59
CA THR A 170 -1.52 7.67 -9.70
C THR A 170 -0.13 8.19 -9.35
N SER A 171 0.01 9.50 -9.19
CA SER A 171 1.27 10.12 -8.80
C SER A 171 1.07 11.20 -7.74
N ALA A 172 2.02 11.31 -6.82
CA ALA A 172 2.12 12.40 -5.85
C ALA A 172 3.53 12.99 -5.91
N MET A 173 3.60 14.32 -6.00
CA MET A 173 4.84 15.08 -6.06
C MET A 173 4.82 16.13 -4.94
N LEU A 174 5.86 16.13 -4.10
CA LEU A 174 6.00 17.03 -2.96
C LEU A 174 7.33 17.80 -3.04
N GLY A 175 7.38 19.04 -2.53
CA GLY A 175 8.56 19.88 -2.54
C GLY A 175 9.13 20.07 -3.95
N SER A 176 10.45 19.94 -4.11
CA SER A 176 11.15 20.14 -5.39
C SER A 176 10.61 19.31 -6.56
N PHE A 177 10.05 18.11 -6.29
CA PHE A 177 9.40 17.31 -7.36
C PHE A 177 8.13 17.98 -7.90
N ARG A 178 7.45 18.77 -7.09
CA ARG A 178 6.27 19.54 -7.51
C ARG A 178 6.66 20.88 -8.12
N GLU A 179 7.66 21.55 -7.57
CA GLU A 179 8.03 22.93 -7.89
C GLU A 179 8.94 23.01 -9.12
N ASP A 180 9.85 22.03 -9.30
CA ASP A 180 10.81 22.01 -10.41
C ASP A 180 10.43 20.92 -11.43
N GLU A 181 10.19 21.37 -12.67
CA GLU A 181 9.85 20.47 -13.77
C GLU A 181 10.99 19.52 -14.14
N LYS A 182 12.24 19.98 -14.06
CA LYS A 182 13.41 19.14 -14.41
C LYS A 182 13.58 18.00 -13.40
N VAL A 183 13.43 18.29 -12.12
CA VAL A 183 13.45 17.27 -11.05
C VAL A 183 12.33 16.26 -11.27
N ARG A 184 11.14 16.73 -11.57
CA ARG A 184 10.00 15.85 -11.86
C ARG A 184 10.22 14.98 -13.08
N GLN A 185 10.77 15.52 -14.17
CA GLN A 185 11.07 14.77 -15.40
C GLN A 185 12.17 13.73 -15.16
N GLU A 186 13.23 14.06 -14.44
CA GLU A 186 14.26 13.12 -14.04
C GLU A 186 13.66 11.93 -13.27
N PHE A 187 12.86 12.22 -12.23
CA PHE A 187 12.17 11.17 -11.48
C PHE A 187 11.31 10.29 -12.38
N LEU A 188 10.45 10.88 -13.20
CA LEU A 188 9.55 10.13 -14.07
C LEU A 188 10.30 9.27 -15.10
N SER A 189 11.51 9.67 -15.50
CA SER A 189 12.37 8.87 -16.37
C SER A 189 12.98 7.67 -15.65
N LEU A 190 13.37 7.83 -14.39
CA LEU A 190 13.94 6.78 -13.55
C LEU A 190 12.89 5.81 -12.99
N ALA A 191 11.65 6.26 -12.85
CA ALA A 191 10.51 5.52 -12.30
C ALA A 191 9.75 4.65 -13.32
N LYS A 192 10.25 4.59 -14.57
CA LYS A 192 9.66 3.76 -15.65
C LYS A 192 9.94 2.29 -15.46
#